data_d486bc4273325876cdbf85b1c23faf00
#
_entry.id   d486bc4273325876cdbf85b1c23faf00
#
_cell.length_a   1.000
_cell.length_b   1.000
_cell.length_c   1.000
_cell.angle_alpha   90.00
_cell.angle_beta   90.00
_cell.angle_gamma   90.00
#
_symmetry.space_group_name_H-M   'P 1'
#
loop_
_entity.id
_entity.type
_entity.pdbx_description
1 polymer ?
#
loop_
_entity_poly.entity_id
_entity_poly.type
_entity_poly.pdbx_seq_one_letter_code
_entity_poly.pdbx_strand_id
1 'polypeptide(L)'
;MIGGAAATDPVLPLVEMLDEAALARVAGGETLVLSPPPEAMRPNAVLGHTAAFWNTLWTSGQAPHTLGLLVEADNPLFEHFPTASHSDWHWWELTHRRRAFDTADVGFAPIVRVIDDWNANRDLMLVAEARIGRGRLILCAADVATDLDARPVARAFRKALADYLAAPSGPVPTLDQATVLGWWRAVSV
;
A
#
# COMPACT_ATOMS: atom_id res chain seq x y z
N MET A 1 36.95 -7.57 12.79
CA MET A 1 35.97 -8.19 11.86
C MET A 1 34.72 -8.45 12.67
N ILE A 2 33.69 -7.60 12.51
CA ILE A 2 32.39 -7.83 13.12
C ILE A 2 31.58 -8.51 12.03
N GLY A 3 31.54 -9.84 12.08
CA GLY A 3 30.64 -10.64 11.25
C GLY A 3 29.23 -10.52 11.81
N GLY A 4 28.50 -9.47 11.41
CA GLY A 4 27.07 -9.43 11.60
C GLY A 4 26.44 -10.48 10.71
N ALA A 5 25.78 -11.49 11.30
CA ALA A 5 24.89 -12.36 10.55
C ALA A 5 23.92 -11.46 9.77
N ALA A 6 23.82 -11.64 8.46
CA ALA A 6 22.82 -10.95 7.66
C ALA A 6 21.46 -11.30 8.26
N ALA A 7 20.79 -10.30 8.84
CA ALA A 7 19.45 -10.49 9.35
C ALA A 7 18.57 -10.88 8.15
N THR A 8 17.97 -12.07 8.22
CA THR A 8 17.04 -12.52 7.19
C THR A 8 15.83 -11.59 7.19
N ASP A 9 15.44 -11.12 6.01
CA ASP A 9 14.26 -10.27 5.87
C ASP A 9 13.01 -10.98 6.40
N PRO A 10 12.14 -10.30 7.13
CA PRO A 10 10.95 -10.92 7.69
C PRO A 10 10.03 -11.44 6.59
N VAL A 11 9.41 -12.59 6.85
CA VAL A 11 8.40 -13.16 5.96
C VAL A 11 7.09 -12.43 6.17
N LEU A 12 6.56 -11.80 5.11
CA LEU A 12 5.23 -11.18 5.10
C LEU A 12 4.22 -12.14 4.45
N PRO A 13 2.96 -12.16 4.92
CA PRO A 13 1.88 -12.93 4.31
C PRO A 13 1.35 -12.23 3.03
N LEU A 14 2.22 -12.10 2.02
CA LEU A 14 1.92 -11.39 0.78
C LEU A 14 1.02 -12.22 -0.12
N VAL A 15 0.05 -11.54 -0.73
CA VAL A 15 -0.73 -12.03 -1.88
C VAL A 15 -0.73 -10.97 -2.97
N GLU A 16 -0.66 -11.38 -4.21
CA GLU A 16 -0.62 -10.48 -5.37
C GLU A 16 -2.01 -10.20 -5.93
N MET A 17 -3.00 -11.03 -5.55
CA MET A 17 -4.39 -10.90 -5.99
C MET A 17 -5.34 -11.34 -4.88
N LEU A 18 -6.58 -10.87 -4.95
CA LEU A 18 -7.66 -11.32 -4.10
C LEU A 18 -8.63 -12.18 -4.91
N ASP A 19 -8.77 -13.41 -4.46
CA ASP A 19 -9.83 -14.32 -4.88
C ASP A 19 -10.71 -14.73 -3.69
N GLU A 20 -11.71 -15.52 -3.95
CA GLU A 20 -12.62 -16.04 -2.92
C GLU A 20 -11.87 -16.86 -1.86
N ALA A 21 -10.82 -17.58 -2.24
CA ALA A 21 -10.02 -18.39 -1.32
C ALA A 21 -9.18 -17.51 -0.39
N ALA A 22 -8.52 -16.48 -0.91
CA ALA A 22 -7.77 -15.52 -0.11
C ALA A 22 -8.68 -14.78 0.88
N LEU A 23 -9.86 -14.33 0.43
CA LEU A 23 -10.82 -13.65 1.28
C LEU A 23 -11.42 -14.59 2.36
N ALA A 24 -11.65 -15.86 2.04
CA ALA A 24 -12.09 -16.84 3.01
C ALA A 24 -11.04 -17.09 4.11
N ARG A 25 -9.74 -17.11 3.76
CA ARG A 25 -8.64 -17.20 4.72
C ARG A 25 -8.64 -16.00 5.68
N VAL A 26 -8.77 -14.79 5.14
CA VAL A 26 -8.86 -13.56 5.96
C VAL A 26 -10.09 -13.64 6.88
N ALA A 27 -11.27 -13.95 6.34
CA ALA A 27 -12.50 -14.07 7.14
C ALA A 27 -12.38 -15.13 8.24
N GLY A 28 -11.61 -16.18 7.99
CA GLY A 28 -11.27 -17.25 8.95
C GLY A 28 -10.34 -16.81 10.09
N GLY A 29 -9.67 -15.65 9.97
CA GLY A 29 -8.81 -15.09 11.01
C GLY A 29 -7.37 -14.87 10.59
N GLU A 30 -6.99 -15.14 9.34
CA GLU A 30 -5.64 -14.85 8.86
C GLU A 30 -5.44 -13.35 8.61
N THR A 31 -4.20 -12.91 8.72
CA THR A 31 -3.77 -11.60 8.23
C THR A 31 -3.11 -11.78 6.87
N LEU A 32 -3.57 -11.04 5.87
CA LEU A 32 -2.96 -11.01 4.53
C LEU A 32 -2.58 -9.58 4.14
N VAL A 33 -1.50 -9.47 3.38
CA VAL A 33 -1.06 -8.21 2.76
C VAL A 33 -1.21 -8.33 1.26
N LEU A 34 -2.15 -7.58 0.69
CA LEU A 34 -2.32 -7.48 -0.75
C LEU A 34 -1.26 -6.53 -1.31
N SER A 35 -0.30 -7.06 -2.04
CA SER A 35 0.77 -6.30 -2.69
C SER A 35 0.88 -6.70 -4.16
N PRO A 36 -0.03 -6.21 -5.01
CA PRO A 36 -0.07 -6.61 -6.42
C PRO A 36 1.12 -6.04 -7.19
N PRO A 37 1.62 -6.75 -8.20
CA PRO A 37 2.54 -6.17 -9.15
C PRO A 37 1.81 -5.09 -9.99
N PRO A 38 2.53 -4.07 -10.48
CA PRO A 38 1.89 -2.93 -11.18
C PRO A 38 1.01 -3.35 -12.36
N GLU A 39 1.41 -4.38 -13.09
CA GLU A 39 0.67 -4.90 -14.24
C GLU A 39 -0.66 -5.57 -13.89
N ALA A 40 -0.83 -6.02 -12.65
CA ALA A 40 -2.09 -6.58 -12.17
C ALA A 40 -3.13 -5.50 -11.81
N MET A 41 -2.76 -4.23 -11.85
CA MET A 41 -3.62 -3.09 -11.53
C MET A 41 -3.86 -2.24 -12.78
N ARG A 42 -5.04 -1.62 -12.87
CA ARG A 42 -5.36 -0.70 -13.97
C ARG A 42 -4.33 0.44 -14.07
N PRO A 43 -3.97 0.87 -15.30
CA PRO A 43 -2.85 1.80 -15.51
C PRO A 43 -3.15 3.27 -15.20
N ASN A 44 -4.25 3.59 -14.55
CA ASN A 44 -4.74 4.96 -14.34
C ASN A 44 -4.25 5.65 -13.06
N ALA A 45 -3.48 4.99 -12.22
CA ALA A 45 -3.00 5.51 -10.93
C ALA A 45 -1.49 5.29 -10.72
N VAL A 46 -0.68 5.58 -11.75
CA VAL A 46 0.78 5.48 -11.68
C VAL A 46 1.31 6.51 -10.69
N LEU A 47 2.05 6.02 -9.68
CA LEU A 47 2.59 6.82 -8.61
C LEU A 47 3.74 7.71 -9.09
N GLY A 48 3.80 8.92 -8.54
CA GLY A 48 4.87 9.87 -8.73
C GLY A 48 4.72 11.06 -7.78
N HIS A 49 5.76 11.88 -7.71
CA HIS A 49 5.79 13.08 -6.88
C HIS A 49 6.02 14.27 -7.80
N THR A 50 4.93 14.90 -8.26
CA THR A 50 4.97 16.00 -9.22
C THR A 50 4.48 17.28 -8.59
N ALA A 51 4.80 18.43 -9.24
CA ALA A 51 4.30 19.71 -8.80
C ALA A 51 2.78 19.81 -9.01
N ALA A 52 2.10 20.60 -8.19
CA ALA A 52 0.64 20.75 -8.20
C ALA A 52 0.07 21.25 -9.54
N PHE A 53 0.85 21.94 -10.37
CA PHE A 53 0.42 22.37 -11.71
C PHE A 53 0.48 21.25 -12.77
N TRP A 54 1.15 20.13 -12.47
CA TRP A 54 1.10 18.95 -13.33
C TRP A 54 -0.29 18.29 -13.21
N ASN A 55 -0.89 17.98 -14.32
CA ASN A 55 -2.15 17.24 -14.32
C ASN A 55 -2.34 16.43 -15.59
N THR A 56 -3.12 15.37 -15.48
CA THR A 56 -3.38 14.44 -16.57
C THR A 56 -4.24 15.02 -17.69
N LEU A 57 -5.04 16.05 -17.42
CA LEU A 57 -5.83 16.73 -18.44
C LEU A 57 -4.92 17.44 -19.46
N TRP A 58 -3.92 18.19 -18.99
CA TRP A 58 -3.00 18.91 -19.87
C TRP A 58 -2.00 18.01 -20.57
N THR A 59 -1.66 16.90 -19.94
CA THR A 59 -0.66 15.94 -20.45
C THR A 59 -1.28 14.78 -21.21
N SER A 60 -2.59 14.86 -21.52
CA SER A 60 -3.32 13.80 -22.23
C SER A 60 -3.23 12.43 -21.57
N GLY A 61 -3.30 12.38 -20.24
CA GLY A 61 -3.21 11.15 -19.46
C GLY A 61 -1.79 10.62 -19.25
N GLN A 62 -0.76 11.40 -19.54
CA GLN A 62 0.62 10.98 -19.35
C GLN A 62 0.96 10.80 -17.87
N ALA A 63 1.60 9.69 -17.54
CA ALA A 63 2.13 9.42 -16.21
C ALA A 63 3.33 10.36 -15.85
N PRO A 64 3.59 10.59 -14.54
CA PRO A 64 2.85 10.05 -13.38
C PRO A 64 1.50 10.72 -13.20
N HIS A 65 0.58 10.05 -12.46
CA HIS A 65 -0.78 10.54 -12.26
C HIS A 65 -1.00 11.18 -10.89
N THR A 66 -0.02 11.13 -9.98
CA THR A 66 -0.15 11.56 -8.59
C THR A 66 0.89 12.58 -8.19
N LEU A 67 0.60 13.38 -7.15
CA LEU A 67 1.40 14.52 -6.72
C LEU A 67 2.29 14.23 -5.52
N GLY A 68 1.92 13.29 -4.65
CA GLY A 68 2.64 12.97 -3.44
C GLY A 68 1.82 12.11 -2.48
N LEU A 69 2.22 12.09 -1.21
CA LEU A 69 1.60 11.29 -0.16
C LEU A 69 1.19 12.16 1.02
N LEU A 70 0.10 11.75 1.69
CA LEU A 70 -0.24 12.15 3.05
C LEU A 70 -0.10 10.92 3.95
N VAL A 71 0.69 11.05 4.99
CA VAL A 71 1.08 9.95 5.88
C VAL A 71 0.55 10.21 7.27
N GLU A 72 -0.14 9.22 7.86
CA GLU A 72 -0.51 9.25 9.28
C GLU A 72 0.73 8.88 10.12
N ALA A 73 1.67 9.81 10.28
CA ALA A 73 2.98 9.57 10.86
C ALA A 73 2.94 9.01 12.31
N ASP A 74 1.85 9.25 13.03
CA ASP A 74 1.62 8.70 14.37
C ASP A 74 1.06 7.27 14.37
N ASN A 75 0.80 6.69 13.19
CA ASN A 75 0.33 5.32 13.10
C ASN A 75 1.40 4.34 13.57
N PRO A 76 1.05 3.30 14.36
CA PRO A 76 2.01 2.31 14.86
C PRO A 76 2.87 1.62 13.79
N LEU A 77 2.43 1.59 12.53
CA LEU A 77 3.26 1.13 11.40
C LEU A 77 4.60 1.87 11.33
N PHE A 78 4.65 3.13 11.75
CA PHE A 78 5.84 3.98 11.63
C PHE A 78 6.70 4.04 12.90
N GLU A 79 6.40 3.24 13.92
CA GLU A 79 7.19 3.20 15.16
C GLU A 79 8.69 2.95 14.89
N HIS A 80 8.99 2.10 13.89
CA HIS A 80 10.36 1.75 13.50
C HIS A 80 10.72 2.18 12.07
N PHE A 81 9.89 3.04 11.47
CA PHE A 81 10.13 3.64 10.15
C PHE A 81 9.84 5.14 10.22
N PRO A 82 10.77 5.95 10.74
CA PRO A 82 10.55 7.40 10.90
C PRO A 82 10.16 8.05 9.59
N THR A 83 9.07 8.78 9.59
CA THR A 83 8.54 9.50 8.44
C THR A 83 7.89 10.81 8.87
N ALA A 84 7.82 11.78 7.96
CA ALA A 84 6.99 12.96 8.14
C ALA A 84 5.54 12.67 7.74
N SER A 85 4.64 13.63 7.96
CA SER A 85 3.24 13.53 7.53
C SER A 85 3.03 13.64 6.01
N HIS A 86 4.11 13.73 5.26
CA HIS A 86 4.14 13.86 3.80
C HIS A 86 5.29 13.06 3.21
N SER A 87 5.26 12.85 1.88
CA SER A 87 6.34 12.17 1.16
C SER A 87 7.64 12.98 1.19
N ASP A 88 8.72 12.27 1.42
CA ASP A 88 10.10 12.73 1.27
C ASP A 88 10.91 11.72 0.43
N TRP A 89 12.25 11.82 0.44
CA TRP A 89 13.09 11.04 -0.47
C TRP A 89 13.01 9.53 -0.28
N HIS A 90 12.79 9.02 0.93
CA HIS A 90 12.74 7.58 1.11
C HIS A 90 11.46 6.95 0.55
N TRP A 91 10.36 7.70 0.44
CA TRP A 91 9.16 7.21 -0.23
C TRP A 91 9.36 6.94 -1.73
N TRP A 92 10.33 7.60 -2.37
CA TRP A 92 10.65 7.33 -3.78
C TRP A 92 11.00 5.87 -4.04
N GLU A 93 11.82 5.26 -3.19
CA GLU A 93 12.22 3.86 -3.34
C GLU A 93 11.02 2.90 -3.24
N LEU A 94 10.02 3.25 -2.44
CA LEU A 94 8.83 2.44 -2.20
C LEU A 94 7.77 2.59 -3.30
N THR A 95 7.73 3.73 -3.97
CA THR A 95 6.65 4.09 -4.89
C THR A 95 7.05 4.08 -6.36
N HIS A 96 8.37 4.07 -6.64
CA HIS A 96 8.86 4.12 -8.01
C HIS A 96 8.30 2.98 -8.86
N ARG A 97 7.69 3.32 -10.01
CA ARG A 97 7.03 2.38 -10.93
C ARG A 97 5.86 1.58 -10.34
N ARG A 98 5.30 2.03 -9.23
CA ARG A 98 4.12 1.41 -8.60
C ARG A 98 2.84 2.14 -9.00
N ARG A 99 1.70 1.54 -8.65
CA ARG A 99 0.36 2.11 -8.85
C ARG A 99 -0.38 2.18 -7.54
N ALA A 100 -1.15 3.25 -7.30
CA ALA A 100 -1.99 3.37 -6.13
C ALA A 100 -3.24 2.49 -6.23
N PHE A 101 -3.80 2.11 -5.09
CA PHE A 101 -5.16 1.58 -5.02
C PHE A 101 -6.16 2.73 -5.15
N ASP A 102 -7.11 2.59 -6.05
CA ASP A 102 -8.32 3.43 -6.10
C ASP A 102 -9.35 2.75 -5.20
N THR A 103 -9.60 3.34 -4.04
CA THR A 103 -10.46 2.75 -2.99
C THR A 103 -11.75 3.53 -2.78
N ALA A 104 -12.16 4.33 -3.77
CA ALA A 104 -13.37 5.12 -3.70
C ALA A 104 -14.56 4.29 -3.19
N ASP A 105 -15.24 4.81 -2.18
CA ASP A 105 -16.50 4.31 -1.63
C ASP A 105 -16.47 2.91 -0.96
N VAL A 106 -15.28 2.29 -0.81
CA VAL A 106 -15.20 0.93 -0.19
C VAL A 106 -15.07 0.99 1.33
N GLY A 107 -14.48 2.06 1.87
CA GLY A 107 -14.38 2.29 3.31
C GLY A 107 -13.13 1.72 3.98
N PHE A 108 -12.05 1.47 3.24
CA PHE A 108 -10.75 1.16 3.85
C PHE A 108 -10.25 2.33 4.70
N ALA A 109 -9.53 2.06 5.79
CA ALA A 109 -8.84 3.07 6.57
C ALA A 109 -7.46 3.36 5.96
N PRO A 110 -7.21 4.57 5.46
CA PRO A 110 -5.91 4.93 4.91
C PRO A 110 -4.89 5.11 6.03
N ILE A 111 -3.71 4.48 5.88
CA ILE A 111 -2.52 4.77 6.67
C ILE A 111 -1.59 5.69 5.87
N VAL A 112 -1.55 5.47 4.56
CA VAL A 112 -0.86 6.36 3.62
C VAL A 112 -1.81 6.63 2.45
N ARG A 113 -2.29 7.85 2.38
CA ARG A 113 -3.12 8.35 1.29
C ARG A 113 -2.22 8.88 0.16
N VAL A 114 -2.63 8.66 -1.07
CA VAL A 114 -1.96 9.23 -2.24
C VAL A 114 -2.71 10.49 -2.67
N ILE A 115 -1.98 11.57 -2.88
CA ILE A 115 -2.53 12.82 -3.41
C ILE A 115 -2.64 12.66 -4.93
N ASP A 116 -3.86 12.55 -5.40
CA ASP A 116 -4.15 12.47 -6.83
C ASP A 116 -3.94 13.81 -7.54
N ASP A 117 -4.00 13.79 -8.85
CA ASP A 117 -4.05 15.04 -9.60
C ASP A 117 -5.36 15.81 -9.30
N TRP A 118 -5.26 17.12 -9.33
CA TRP A 118 -6.33 18.03 -8.92
C TRP A 118 -7.56 18.05 -9.87
N ASN A 119 -7.50 17.41 -11.03
CA ASN A 119 -8.66 17.26 -11.91
C ASN A 119 -9.43 15.98 -11.60
N ALA A 120 -8.73 14.87 -11.40
CA ALA A 120 -9.35 13.58 -11.15
C ALA A 120 -9.80 13.44 -9.70
N ASN A 121 -8.92 13.84 -8.73
CA ASN A 121 -9.19 13.87 -7.29
C ASN A 121 -9.84 12.58 -6.77
N ARG A 122 -9.27 11.42 -7.15
CA ARG A 122 -9.75 10.10 -6.71
C ARG A 122 -9.32 9.81 -5.28
N ASP A 123 -9.98 8.87 -4.63
CA ASP A 123 -9.57 8.37 -3.33
C ASP A 123 -8.50 7.29 -3.46
N LEU A 124 -7.24 7.72 -3.57
CA LEU A 124 -6.10 6.85 -3.81
C LEU A 124 -5.33 6.55 -2.53
N MET A 125 -4.90 5.29 -2.35
CA MET A 125 -4.15 4.85 -1.19
C MET A 125 -2.92 4.04 -1.58
N LEU A 126 -1.83 4.22 -0.79
CA LEU A 126 -0.63 3.40 -0.88
C LEU A 126 -0.68 2.27 0.15
N VAL A 127 -1.10 2.58 1.39
CA VAL A 127 -1.27 1.63 2.47
C VAL A 127 -2.61 1.89 3.16
N ALA A 128 -3.39 0.83 3.33
CA ALA A 128 -4.66 0.90 4.04
C ALA A 128 -4.95 -0.43 4.74
N GLU A 129 -5.90 -0.42 5.68
CA GLU A 129 -6.28 -1.61 6.44
C GLU A 129 -7.80 -1.72 6.57
N ALA A 130 -8.28 -2.97 6.61
CA ALA A 130 -9.63 -3.31 7.00
C ALA A 130 -9.67 -4.66 7.71
N ARG A 131 -10.69 -4.87 8.53
CA ARG A 131 -11.05 -6.18 9.07
C ARG A 131 -12.04 -6.86 8.13
N ILE A 132 -11.84 -8.16 7.89
CA ILE A 132 -12.79 -9.00 7.16
C ILE A 132 -13.05 -10.22 8.03
N GLY A 133 -14.29 -10.35 8.53
CA GLY A 133 -14.60 -11.38 9.51
C GLY A 133 -13.71 -11.27 10.75
N ARG A 134 -12.89 -12.31 11.02
CA ARG A 134 -11.97 -12.33 12.16
C ARG A 134 -10.53 -11.89 11.83
N GLY A 135 -10.21 -11.76 10.55
CA GLY A 135 -8.85 -11.47 10.08
C GLY A 135 -8.65 -10.02 9.66
N ARG A 136 -7.45 -9.75 9.17
CA ARG A 136 -6.99 -8.43 8.74
C ARG A 136 -6.56 -8.48 7.27
N LEU A 137 -7.01 -7.52 6.49
CA LEU A 137 -6.50 -7.28 5.14
C LEU A 137 -5.78 -5.93 5.12
N ILE A 138 -4.50 -5.96 4.80
CA ILE A 138 -3.71 -4.78 4.54
C ILE A 138 -3.52 -4.63 3.03
N LEU A 139 -3.82 -3.46 2.50
CA LEU A 139 -3.44 -3.04 1.16
C LEU A 139 -2.05 -2.43 1.25
N CYS A 140 -1.11 -2.86 0.43
CA CYS A 140 0.25 -2.31 0.35
C CYS A 140 0.69 -2.22 -1.10
N ALA A 141 0.52 -1.06 -1.72
CA ALA A 141 1.00 -0.79 -3.07
C ALA A 141 2.49 -0.38 -3.10
N ALA A 142 3.12 -0.17 -1.95
CA ALA A 142 4.55 0.03 -1.84
C ALA A 142 5.31 -1.25 -2.27
N ASP A 143 6.46 -1.07 -2.91
CA ASP A 143 7.31 -2.20 -3.25
C ASP A 143 8.13 -2.67 -2.04
N VAL A 144 7.66 -3.73 -1.41
CA VAL A 144 8.26 -4.36 -0.22
C VAL A 144 8.86 -5.74 -0.52
N ALA A 145 9.01 -6.10 -1.80
CA ALA A 145 9.37 -7.45 -2.19
C ALA A 145 10.55 -7.56 -3.15
N THR A 146 10.72 -6.62 -4.09
CA THR A 146 11.72 -6.75 -5.16
C THR A 146 13.08 -6.21 -4.73
N ASP A 147 14.14 -6.93 -5.08
CA ASP A 147 15.55 -6.51 -4.99
C ASP A 147 15.92 -5.86 -3.63
N LEU A 148 15.50 -6.47 -2.54
CA LEU A 148 15.65 -5.92 -1.18
C LEU A 148 17.11 -5.71 -0.77
N ASP A 149 18.05 -6.47 -1.34
CA ASP A 149 19.47 -6.31 -1.04
C ASP A 149 20.03 -4.95 -1.51
N ALA A 150 19.52 -4.43 -2.61
CA ALA A 150 19.89 -3.14 -3.14
C ALA A 150 19.01 -1.98 -2.63
N ARG A 151 17.94 -2.26 -1.85
CA ARG A 151 16.92 -1.30 -1.46
C ARG A 151 16.73 -1.24 0.06
N PRO A 152 17.63 -0.51 0.76
CA PRO A 152 17.63 -0.45 2.22
C PRO A 152 16.35 0.15 2.81
N VAL A 153 15.71 1.10 2.13
CA VAL A 153 14.46 1.72 2.59
C VAL A 153 13.30 0.73 2.46
N ALA A 154 13.21 -0.01 1.35
CA ALA A 154 12.20 -1.05 1.18
C ALA A 154 12.35 -2.15 2.23
N ARG A 155 13.58 -2.54 2.55
CA ARG A 155 13.88 -3.50 3.62
C ARG A 155 13.45 -2.98 5.00
N ALA A 156 13.74 -1.69 5.30
CA ALA A 156 13.32 -1.06 6.55
C ALA A 156 11.79 -0.99 6.66
N PHE A 157 11.10 -0.59 5.59
CA PHE A 157 9.64 -0.53 5.57
C PHE A 157 9.00 -1.92 5.65
N ARG A 158 9.58 -2.93 4.98
CA ARG A 158 9.16 -4.33 5.11
C ARG A 158 9.24 -4.81 6.55
N LYS A 159 10.33 -4.45 7.26
CA LYS A 159 10.47 -4.79 8.67
C LYS A 159 9.41 -4.09 9.52
N ALA A 160 9.20 -2.79 9.33
CA ALA A 160 8.16 -2.04 10.05
C ALA A 160 6.77 -2.64 9.82
N LEU A 161 6.47 -3.04 8.58
CA LEU A 161 5.21 -3.72 8.25
C LEU A 161 5.09 -5.07 8.98
N ALA A 162 6.16 -5.86 9.05
CA ALA A 162 6.16 -7.12 9.80
C ALA A 162 5.93 -6.91 11.31
N ASP A 163 6.59 -5.93 11.91
CA ASP A 163 6.40 -5.57 13.32
C ASP A 163 4.95 -5.11 13.56
N TYR A 164 4.40 -4.29 12.68
CA TYR A 164 3.01 -3.83 12.72
C TYR A 164 2.00 -4.99 12.64
N LEU A 165 2.26 -5.98 11.77
CA LEU A 165 1.39 -7.15 11.64
C LEU A 165 1.42 -8.07 12.88
N ALA A 166 2.54 -8.11 13.58
CA ALA A 166 2.70 -8.88 14.81
C ALA A 166 1.97 -8.25 16.01
N ALA A 167 1.71 -6.94 15.96
CA ALA A 167 0.99 -6.22 16.99
C ALA A 167 -0.55 -6.41 16.83
N PRO A 168 -1.32 -6.28 17.93
CA PRO A 168 -2.78 -6.23 17.84
C PRO A 168 -3.23 -5.08 16.94
N SER A 169 -4.21 -5.35 16.08
CA SER A 169 -4.83 -4.32 15.25
C SER A 169 -5.53 -3.27 16.11
N GLY A 170 -5.33 -2.00 15.77
CA GLY A 170 -6.12 -0.90 16.28
C GLY A 170 -7.58 -0.95 15.79
N PRO A 171 -8.37 0.08 16.09
CA PRO A 171 -9.72 0.22 15.55
C PRO A 171 -9.63 0.49 14.04
N VAL A 172 -10.10 -0.47 13.23
CA VAL A 172 -10.19 -0.38 11.76
C VAL A 172 -11.58 -0.75 11.29
N PRO A 173 -12.04 -0.25 10.15
CA PRO A 173 -13.37 -0.58 9.62
C PRO A 173 -13.48 -2.08 9.33
N THR A 174 -14.69 -2.60 9.48
CA THR A 174 -15.01 -3.98 9.07
C THR A 174 -15.73 -3.91 7.74
N LEU A 175 -15.19 -4.65 6.77
CA LEU A 175 -15.75 -4.76 5.42
C LEU A 175 -16.26 -6.19 5.19
N ASP A 176 -17.27 -6.33 4.35
CA ASP A 176 -17.73 -7.65 3.93
C ASP A 176 -16.93 -8.17 2.72
N GLN A 177 -16.87 -9.50 2.57
CA GLN A 177 -16.07 -10.15 1.53
C GLN A 177 -16.55 -9.81 0.12
N ALA A 178 -17.86 -9.67 -0.09
CA ALA A 178 -18.44 -9.42 -1.41
C ALA A 178 -18.09 -8.00 -1.89
N THR A 179 -18.16 -7.03 -0.98
CA THR A 179 -17.74 -5.64 -1.25
C THR A 179 -16.26 -5.59 -1.65
N VAL A 180 -15.39 -6.25 -0.88
CA VAL A 180 -13.95 -6.25 -1.15
C VAL A 180 -13.62 -6.98 -2.45
N LEU A 181 -14.26 -8.11 -2.72
CA LEU A 181 -14.06 -8.84 -3.97
C LEU A 181 -14.57 -8.06 -5.18
N GLY A 182 -15.71 -7.42 -5.06
CA GLY A 182 -16.29 -6.56 -6.11
C GLY A 182 -15.36 -5.38 -6.42
N TRP A 183 -14.85 -4.72 -5.39
CA TRP A 183 -13.85 -3.67 -5.53
C TRP A 183 -12.59 -4.17 -6.23
N TRP A 184 -12.01 -5.28 -5.77
CA TRP A 184 -10.79 -5.80 -6.36
C TRP A 184 -10.94 -6.10 -7.86
N ARG A 185 -12.05 -6.72 -8.26
CA ARG A 185 -12.38 -6.97 -9.68
C ARG A 185 -12.54 -5.69 -10.49
N ALA A 186 -12.92 -4.58 -9.85
CA ALA A 186 -13.05 -3.30 -10.52
C ALA A 186 -11.71 -2.57 -10.73
N VAL A 187 -10.71 -2.79 -9.86
CA VAL A 187 -9.41 -2.08 -9.91
C VAL A 187 -8.26 -2.93 -10.45
N SER A 188 -8.42 -4.25 -10.51
CA SER A 188 -7.46 -5.18 -11.13
C SER A 188 -7.72 -5.34 -12.64
N VAL A 189 -6.73 -5.90 -13.32
CA VAL A 189 -6.77 -6.20 -14.77
C VAL A 189 -7.20 -7.65 -15.00
#